data_8592c16889cae93137ed46c515dd6741
#
_entry.id   8592c16889cae93137ed46c515dd6741
#
_cell.length_a   1.000
_cell.length_b   1.000
_cell.length_c   1.000
_cell.angle_alpha   90.00
_cell.angle_beta   90.00
_cell.angle_gamma   90.00
#
_symmetry.space_group_name_H-M   'P 1'
#
loop_
_entity.id
_entity.type
_entity.pdbx_description
1 polymer ?
#
loop_
_entity_poly.entity_id
_entity_poly.type
_entity_poly.pdbx_seq_one_letter_code
_entity_poly.pdbx_strand_id
1 'polypeptide(L)'
;DVMVTGVRTFRDNELGAARGMSTGYVYELDGVYTAHLGEIGHRLDQDTVREMGHVDVVCLGIGAQLSATHAAEIVGQLDAHMVVPMPLTEAAAKPEGELEKFLKEMSATEVQPVPSLKVTISTVPNDTAVVLLEQKGR
;
A
#
# COMPACT_ATOMS: atom_id res chain seq x y z
N ASP A 1 5.32 -22.44 -5.43
CA ASP A 1 6.17 -21.48 -6.12
C ASP A 1 5.70 -20.06 -5.89
N VAL A 2 6.63 -19.14 -5.90
CA VAL A 2 6.36 -17.71 -5.76
C VAL A 2 6.83 -17.01 -7.04
N MET A 3 5.92 -16.26 -7.67
CA MET A 3 6.31 -15.34 -8.74
C MET A 3 6.50 -13.94 -8.17
N VAL A 4 7.55 -13.28 -8.61
CA VAL A 4 7.84 -11.90 -8.18
C VAL A 4 8.04 -11.04 -9.43
N THR A 5 7.28 -9.96 -9.53
CA THR A 5 7.40 -8.98 -10.60
C THR A 5 7.87 -7.65 -10.01
N GLY A 6 8.96 -7.11 -10.52
CA GLY A 6 9.43 -5.80 -10.11
C GLY A 6 8.89 -4.71 -11.05
N VAL A 7 8.47 -3.60 -10.48
CA VAL A 7 7.90 -2.48 -11.22
C VAL A 7 8.60 -1.21 -10.80
N ARG A 8 9.06 -0.42 -11.78
CA ARG A 8 9.73 0.85 -11.48
C ARG A 8 8.74 1.87 -10.94
N THR A 9 9.11 2.48 -9.81
CA THR A 9 8.41 3.60 -9.23
C THR A 9 9.42 4.67 -8.82
N PHE A 10 8.94 5.76 -8.29
CA PHE A 10 9.81 6.86 -7.86
C PHE A 10 9.42 7.29 -6.44
N ARG A 11 10.39 7.83 -5.72
CA ARG A 11 10.21 8.29 -4.35
C ARG A 11 9.73 9.74 -4.27
N ASP A 12 9.37 10.31 -5.42
CA ASP A 12 8.88 11.69 -5.54
C ASP A 12 7.85 11.77 -6.67
N ASN A 13 7.36 12.96 -6.92
CA ASN A 13 6.39 13.23 -8.00
C ASN A 13 7.07 13.92 -9.20
N GLU A 14 8.39 13.68 -9.38
CA GLU A 14 9.19 14.32 -10.41
C GLU A 14 10.03 13.31 -11.20
N LEU A 15 9.54 12.11 -11.35
CA LEU A 15 10.19 10.98 -12.04
C LEU A 15 11.59 10.67 -11.48
N GLY A 16 11.75 10.82 -10.17
CA GLY A 16 12.97 10.51 -9.46
C GLY A 16 13.97 11.65 -9.39
N ALA A 17 13.66 12.83 -9.95
CA ALA A 17 14.58 13.95 -9.99
C ALA A 17 14.96 14.46 -8.59
N ALA A 18 14.04 14.43 -7.64
CA ALA A 18 14.29 14.94 -6.30
C ALA A 18 14.80 13.88 -5.33
N ARG A 19 14.24 12.65 -5.36
CA ARG A 19 14.52 11.63 -4.36
C ARG A 19 14.89 10.27 -4.92
N GLY A 20 14.97 10.14 -6.23
CA GLY A 20 15.42 8.93 -6.89
C GLY A 20 14.33 7.91 -7.16
N MET A 21 14.75 6.75 -7.62
CA MET A 21 13.88 5.66 -8.01
C MET A 21 13.61 4.72 -6.84
N SER A 22 12.51 4.00 -6.93
CA SER A 22 12.17 2.91 -6.05
C SER A 22 11.72 1.74 -6.91
N THR A 23 11.53 0.58 -6.30
CA THR A 23 10.97 -0.57 -6.98
C THR A 23 9.77 -1.06 -6.19
N GLY A 24 8.64 -1.17 -6.87
CA GLY A 24 7.49 -1.88 -6.34
C GLY A 24 7.58 -3.34 -6.73
N TYR A 25 7.05 -4.22 -5.91
CA TYR A 25 7.05 -5.65 -6.18
C TYR A 25 5.64 -6.18 -6.09
N VAL A 26 5.29 -7.09 -7.01
CA VAL A 26 4.07 -7.87 -6.93
C VAL A 26 4.46 -9.32 -6.75
N TYR A 27 3.97 -9.92 -5.67
CA TYR A 27 4.24 -11.33 -5.34
C TYR A 27 2.97 -12.13 -5.59
N GLU A 28 3.09 -13.23 -6.31
CA GLU A 28 1.99 -14.19 -6.42
C GLU A 28 2.36 -15.45 -5.65
N LEU A 29 1.53 -15.81 -4.69
CA LEU A 29 1.69 -17.02 -3.87
C LEU A 29 0.31 -17.62 -3.62
N ASP A 30 0.12 -18.86 -4.02
CA ASP A 30 -1.12 -19.61 -3.82
C ASP A 30 -2.37 -18.85 -4.33
N GLY A 31 -2.22 -18.16 -5.44
CA GLY A 31 -3.30 -17.44 -6.09
C GLY A 31 -3.59 -16.05 -5.53
N VAL A 32 -2.85 -15.61 -4.51
CA VAL A 32 -2.98 -14.26 -3.95
C VAL A 32 -1.86 -13.38 -4.48
N TYR A 33 -2.24 -12.20 -4.98
CA TYR A 33 -1.31 -11.22 -5.53
C TYR A 33 -1.16 -10.07 -4.54
N THR A 34 0.04 -9.91 -4.01
CA THR A 34 0.35 -8.85 -3.04
C THR A 34 1.34 -7.87 -3.65
N ALA A 35 0.98 -6.59 -3.67
CA ALA A 35 1.88 -5.53 -4.10
C ALA A 35 2.50 -4.86 -2.88
N HIS A 36 3.80 -4.66 -2.92
CA HIS A 36 4.53 -3.89 -1.92
C HIS A 36 5.20 -2.73 -2.63
N LEU A 37 4.75 -1.51 -2.38
CA LEU A 37 5.18 -0.33 -3.11
C LEU A 37 6.27 0.48 -2.42
N GLY A 38 6.73 0.05 -1.26
CA GLY A 38 7.84 0.67 -0.55
C GLY A 38 7.61 2.14 -0.26
N GLU A 39 8.57 2.98 -0.67
CA GLU A 39 8.52 4.42 -0.46
C GLU A 39 8.03 5.19 -1.69
N ILE A 40 7.06 4.65 -2.41
CA ILE A 40 6.48 5.34 -3.56
C ILE A 40 6.01 6.74 -3.19
N GLY A 41 6.28 7.71 -4.05
CA GLY A 41 5.96 9.11 -3.80
C GLY A 41 4.98 9.73 -4.80
N HIS A 42 4.25 8.90 -5.57
CA HIS A 42 3.34 9.39 -6.60
C HIS A 42 2.19 8.41 -6.85
N ARG A 43 1.14 8.91 -7.51
CA ARG A 43 0.07 8.04 -7.99
C ARG A 43 0.60 7.21 -9.16
N LEU A 44 -0.08 6.11 -9.43
CA LEU A 44 0.30 5.24 -10.54
C LEU A 44 -0.25 5.79 -11.87
N ASP A 45 0.52 5.61 -12.94
CA ASP A 45 -0.01 5.85 -14.28
C ASP A 45 -0.63 4.55 -14.82
N GLN A 46 -1.33 4.67 -15.97
CA GLN A 46 -2.03 3.53 -16.55
C GLN A 46 -1.10 2.40 -16.97
N ASP A 47 0.08 2.76 -17.48
CA ASP A 47 1.06 1.75 -17.90
C ASP A 47 1.56 0.95 -16.71
N THR A 48 1.85 1.61 -15.59
CA THR A 48 2.27 0.96 -14.36
C THR A 48 1.18 0.05 -13.80
N VAL A 49 -0.06 0.52 -13.79
CA VAL A 49 -1.20 -0.30 -13.34
C VAL A 49 -1.33 -1.56 -14.19
N ARG A 50 -1.20 -1.44 -15.50
CA ARG A 50 -1.25 -2.60 -16.41
C ARG A 50 -0.08 -3.56 -16.17
N GLU A 51 1.10 -3.01 -15.94
CA GLU A 51 2.30 -3.82 -15.68
C GLU A 51 2.17 -4.61 -14.38
N MET A 52 1.58 -4.01 -13.35
CA MET A 52 1.33 -4.68 -12.08
C MET A 52 0.27 -5.76 -12.18
N GLY A 53 -0.72 -5.57 -13.03
CA GLY A 53 -1.79 -6.53 -13.23
C GLY A 53 -2.74 -6.63 -12.04
N HIS A 54 -3.23 -7.83 -11.78
CA HIS A 54 -4.16 -8.08 -10.67
C HIS A 54 -3.46 -7.96 -9.32
N VAL A 55 -4.07 -7.24 -8.40
CA VAL A 55 -3.56 -7.08 -7.03
C VAL A 55 -4.70 -7.28 -6.04
N ASP A 56 -4.54 -8.24 -5.14
CA ASP A 56 -5.50 -8.49 -4.07
C ASP A 56 -5.18 -7.66 -2.83
N VAL A 57 -3.91 -7.60 -2.47
CA VAL A 57 -3.42 -6.92 -1.26
C VAL A 57 -2.37 -5.90 -1.67
N VAL A 58 -2.47 -4.68 -1.16
CA VAL A 58 -1.45 -3.66 -1.38
C VAL A 58 -0.90 -3.16 -0.05
N CYS A 59 0.42 -3.15 0.08
CA CYS A 59 1.13 -2.57 1.21
C CYS A 59 1.68 -1.21 0.80
N LEU A 60 1.28 -0.16 1.50
CA LEU A 60 1.60 1.22 1.16
C LEU A 60 2.33 1.92 2.31
N GLY A 61 3.51 2.47 2.02
CA GLY A 61 4.20 3.36 2.95
C GLY A 61 3.62 4.77 2.87
N ILE A 62 3.17 5.31 3.97
CA ILE A 62 2.46 6.59 4.04
C ILE A 62 3.23 7.59 4.90
N GLY A 63 3.24 8.84 4.48
CA GLY A 63 3.71 9.94 5.31
C GLY A 63 5.16 10.34 5.12
N ALA A 64 5.96 9.58 4.37
CA ALA A 64 7.28 10.03 3.98
C ALA A 64 7.18 10.88 2.71
N GLN A 65 6.73 10.26 1.61
CA GLN A 65 6.58 10.93 0.32
C GLN A 65 5.16 10.86 -0.21
N LEU A 66 4.35 9.94 0.29
CA LEU A 66 3.01 9.71 -0.18
C LEU A 66 1.99 10.23 0.82
N SER A 67 1.12 11.13 0.37
CA SER A 67 0.03 11.65 1.22
C SER A 67 -1.08 10.62 1.36
N ALA A 68 -1.93 10.82 2.36
CA ALA A 68 -3.10 9.98 2.59
C ALA A 68 -4.03 9.97 1.36
N THR A 69 -4.24 11.11 0.74
CA THR A 69 -5.10 11.22 -0.44
C THR A 69 -4.55 10.43 -1.62
N HIS A 70 -3.25 10.56 -1.90
CA HIS A 70 -2.64 9.81 -2.99
C HIS A 70 -2.60 8.31 -2.69
N ALA A 71 -2.40 7.93 -1.43
CA ALA A 71 -2.45 6.52 -1.04
C ALA A 71 -3.83 5.92 -1.31
N ALA A 72 -4.90 6.62 -0.94
CA ALA A 72 -6.27 6.17 -1.21
C ALA A 72 -6.53 6.04 -2.71
N GLU A 73 -6.00 6.97 -3.52
CA GLU A 73 -6.12 6.90 -4.97
C GLU A 73 -5.42 5.66 -5.55
N ILE A 74 -4.24 5.32 -5.04
CA ILE A 74 -3.52 4.11 -5.49
C ILE A 74 -4.36 2.86 -5.22
N VAL A 75 -4.98 2.75 -4.05
CA VAL A 75 -5.86 1.62 -3.74
C VAL A 75 -6.97 1.49 -4.78
N GLY A 76 -7.59 2.62 -5.15
CA GLY A 76 -8.62 2.64 -6.18
C GLY A 76 -8.08 2.30 -7.56
N GLN A 77 -6.90 2.80 -7.92
CA GLN A 77 -6.28 2.52 -9.22
C GLN A 77 -5.97 1.04 -9.39
N LEU A 78 -5.55 0.36 -8.33
CA LEU A 78 -5.24 -1.07 -8.37
C LEU A 78 -6.47 -1.95 -8.16
N ASP A 79 -7.58 -1.37 -7.73
CA ASP A 79 -8.77 -2.11 -7.34
C ASP A 79 -8.43 -3.21 -6.33
N ALA A 80 -7.53 -2.91 -5.41
CA ALA A 80 -7.12 -3.85 -4.37
C ALA A 80 -8.23 -4.02 -3.35
N HIS A 81 -8.42 -5.25 -2.88
CA HIS A 81 -9.46 -5.57 -1.92
C HIS A 81 -8.97 -5.57 -0.47
N MET A 82 -7.68 -5.43 -0.28
CA MET A 82 -7.10 -5.33 1.05
C MET A 82 -5.92 -4.36 1.01
N VAL A 83 -5.83 -3.46 1.97
CA VAL A 83 -4.72 -2.52 2.04
C VAL A 83 -4.11 -2.55 3.43
N VAL A 84 -2.78 -2.60 3.47
CA VAL A 84 -1.99 -2.53 4.69
C VAL A 84 -1.20 -1.22 4.64
N PRO A 85 -1.68 -0.16 5.30
CA PRO A 85 -0.93 1.09 5.36
C PRO A 85 0.18 0.99 6.39
N MET A 86 1.34 1.53 6.06
CA MET A 86 2.51 1.53 6.93
C MET A 86 2.97 2.97 7.13
N PRO A 87 2.84 3.53 8.35
CA PRO A 87 3.37 4.87 8.59
C PRO A 87 4.91 4.81 8.56
N LEU A 88 5.52 5.61 7.70
CA LEU A 88 6.96 5.61 7.49
C LEU A 88 7.70 6.61 8.37
N THR A 89 6.99 7.49 9.06
CA THR A 89 7.56 8.47 9.96
C THR A 89 6.79 8.48 11.27
N GLU A 90 7.43 8.98 12.33
CA GLU A 90 6.74 9.15 13.61
C GLU A 90 5.55 10.11 13.47
N ALA A 91 5.72 11.18 12.70
CA ALA A 91 4.64 12.14 12.47
C ALA A 91 3.43 11.50 11.79
N ALA A 92 3.66 10.59 10.84
CA ALA A 92 2.57 9.91 10.14
C ALA A 92 1.75 9.01 11.08
N ALA A 93 2.39 8.45 12.09
CA ALA A 93 1.74 7.53 13.04
C ALA A 93 1.01 8.26 14.18
N LYS A 94 1.24 9.56 14.35
CA LYS A 94 0.62 10.33 15.44
C LYS A 94 -0.84 10.68 15.11
N PRO A 95 -1.64 11.04 16.15
CA PRO A 95 -2.98 11.61 15.90
C PRO A 95 -2.90 12.78 14.92
N GLU A 96 -3.86 12.84 14.02
CA GLU A 96 -3.95 13.83 12.93
C GLU A 96 -2.80 13.72 11.91
N GLY A 97 -1.99 12.68 11.97
CA GLY A 97 -0.97 12.37 10.97
C GLY A 97 -1.57 11.73 9.71
N GLU A 98 -0.69 11.41 8.75
CA GLU A 98 -1.14 10.88 7.46
C GLU A 98 -1.84 9.53 7.57
N LEU A 99 -1.45 8.68 8.53
CA LEU A 99 -2.14 7.40 8.72
C LEU A 99 -3.60 7.61 9.12
N GLU A 100 -3.85 8.48 10.09
CA GLU A 100 -5.22 8.77 10.52
C GLU A 100 -6.05 9.38 9.41
N LYS A 101 -5.45 10.29 8.63
CA LYS A 101 -6.11 10.87 7.46
C LYS A 101 -6.48 9.80 6.43
N PHE A 102 -5.58 8.86 6.20
CA PHE A 102 -5.82 7.75 5.29
C PHE A 102 -7.00 6.90 5.78
N LEU A 103 -7.02 6.56 7.08
CA LEU A 103 -8.11 5.77 7.64
C LEU A 103 -9.47 6.49 7.49
N LYS A 104 -9.48 7.80 7.64
CA LYS A 104 -10.70 8.59 7.41
C LYS A 104 -11.13 8.53 5.95
N GLU A 105 -10.21 8.69 5.01
CA GLU A 105 -10.53 8.60 3.59
C GLU A 105 -11.04 7.22 3.17
N MET A 106 -10.56 6.18 3.83
CA MET A 106 -11.00 4.80 3.57
C MET A 106 -12.22 4.39 4.40
N SER A 107 -12.77 5.31 5.21
CA SER A 107 -13.88 5.00 6.12
C SER A 107 -13.56 3.86 7.08
N ALA A 108 -12.34 3.83 7.59
CA ALA A 108 -11.80 2.74 8.40
C ALA A 108 -11.28 3.23 9.76
N THR A 109 -11.90 4.26 10.34
CA THR A 109 -11.40 4.87 11.58
C THR A 109 -11.51 3.98 12.81
N GLU A 110 -12.29 2.90 12.75
CA GLU A 110 -12.48 2.00 13.88
C GLU A 110 -11.65 0.72 13.78
N VAL A 111 -10.77 0.63 12.79
CA VAL A 111 -9.92 -0.53 12.60
C VAL A 111 -8.88 -0.59 13.72
N GLN A 112 -8.72 -1.78 14.31
CA GLN A 112 -7.74 -2.01 15.38
C GLN A 112 -6.54 -2.79 14.84
N PRO A 113 -5.32 -2.51 15.32
CA PRO A 113 -4.15 -3.26 14.92
C PRO A 113 -4.26 -4.75 15.27
N VAL A 114 -3.74 -5.60 14.38
CA VAL A 114 -3.66 -7.04 14.59
C VAL A 114 -2.21 -7.49 14.51
N PRO A 115 -1.84 -8.59 15.20
CA PRO A 115 -0.44 -9.03 15.25
C PRO A 115 0.08 -9.61 13.93
N SER A 116 -0.81 -10.15 13.11
CA SER A 116 -0.44 -10.72 11.81
C SER A 116 -1.64 -10.75 10.89
N LEU A 117 -1.36 -10.89 9.60
CA LEU A 117 -2.39 -11.03 8.58
C LEU A 117 -2.14 -12.32 7.80
N LYS A 118 -3.18 -13.16 7.72
CA LYS A 118 -3.17 -14.32 6.84
C LYS A 118 -4.20 -14.10 5.74
N VAL A 119 -3.78 -14.30 4.51
CA VAL A 119 -4.65 -14.12 3.35
C VAL A 119 -4.58 -15.36 2.48
N THR A 120 -5.75 -15.87 2.11
CA THR A 120 -5.86 -16.93 1.11
C THR A 120 -6.84 -16.45 0.05
N ILE A 121 -6.85 -17.14 -1.09
CA ILE A 121 -7.75 -16.76 -2.19
C ILE A 121 -9.22 -16.76 -1.74
N SER A 122 -9.57 -17.60 -0.79
CA SER A 122 -10.95 -17.68 -0.28
C SER A 122 -11.26 -16.65 0.80
N THR A 123 -10.26 -15.99 1.38
CA THR A 123 -10.46 -15.00 2.45
C THR A 123 -10.27 -13.56 2.00
N VAL A 124 -9.88 -13.34 0.74
CA VAL A 124 -9.82 -11.98 0.18
C VAL A 124 -11.24 -11.39 0.20
N PRO A 125 -11.46 -10.23 0.86
CA PRO A 125 -12.82 -9.67 0.95
C PRO A 125 -13.33 -9.16 -0.40
N ASN A 126 -14.65 -9.08 -0.53
CA ASN A 126 -15.27 -8.53 -1.74
C ASN A 126 -15.14 -7.00 -1.80
N ASP A 127 -15.28 -6.34 -0.66
CA ASP A 127 -15.10 -4.90 -0.56
C ASP A 127 -13.72 -4.60 0.01
N THR A 128 -13.17 -3.43 -0.30
CA THR A 128 -11.86 -3.06 0.19
C THR A 128 -11.84 -2.97 1.71
N ALA A 129 -10.91 -3.71 2.32
CA ALA A 129 -10.70 -3.71 3.77
C ALA A 129 -9.32 -3.15 4.10
N VAL A 130 -9.26 -2.36 5.17
CA VAL A 130 -7.99 -1.84 5.70
C VAL A 130 -7.55 -2.72 6.86
N VAL A 131 -6.30 -3.16 6.86
CA VAL A 131 -5.71 -3.95 7.93
C VAL A 131 -4.52 -3.20 8.50
N LEU A 132 -4.55 -2.95 9.81
CA LEU A 132 -3.41 -2.38 10.53
C LEU A 132 -2.65 -3.49 11.21
N LEU A 133 -1.33 -3.51 11.03
CA LEU A 133 -0.47 -4.47 11.69
C LEU A 133 0.20 -3.83 12.90
N GLU A 134 0.31 -4.60 13.99
CA GLU A 134 1.05 -4.15 15.17
C GLU A 134 2.53 -4.03 14.83
N GLN A 135 3.17 -2.98 15.34
CA GLN A 135 4.60 -2.83 15.25
C GLN A 135 5.24 -3.69 16.34
N LYS A 136 6.17 -4.56 15.93
CA LYS A 136 6.88 -5.45 16.85
C LYS A 136 8.35 -5.09 16.96
N GLY A 137 8.99 -5.55 18.03
CA GLY A 137 10.44 -5.50 18.17
C GLY A 137 11.01 -4.21 18.73
N ARG A 138 10.20 -3.42 19.37
CA ARG A 138 10.69 -2.17 19.99
C ARG A 138 10.14 -1.99 21.36
#